data_7154ff49f2c22fdbc0973a55ea83867b
#
_entry.id   7154ff49f2c22fdbc0973a55ea83867b
#
_cell.length_a   1.000
_cell.length_b   1.000
_cell.length_c   1.000
_cell.angle_alpha   90.00
_cell.angle_beta   90.00
_cell.angle_gamma   90.00
#
_symmetry.space_group_name_H-M   'P 1'
#
loop_
_entity.id
_entity.type
_entity.pdbx_description
1 polymer ?
#
loop_
_entity_poly.entity_id
_entity_poly.type
_entity_poly.pdbx_seq_one_letter_code
_entity_poly.pdbx_strand_id
1 'polypeptide(L)'
;EPKGGIFIAESPKVIERALHMGCEPISILTETKHIDTQLSGILSRYPELPVYTAPYGVLTQLTGFALTRGALCAMHRPALKSVGELCQDARRIAVLENVVNPTNVGAIIRSAAALHMDAVLLTPACSDPFYRRAARVSMGTVFQIPWTYLPSGPSADVPPGKDASHHGSYVEQLKNLGFL
;
A
#
# COMPACT_ATOMS: atom_id res chain seq x y z
N GLU A 1 1.33 9.20 6.82
CA GLU A 1 -0.10 9.40 7.11
C GLU A 1 -0.89 9.52 5.80
N PRO A 2 -2.09 8.90 5.67
CA PRO A 2 -2.90 9.00 4.45
C PRO A 2 -3.20 10.45 4.04
N LYS A 3 -3.42 11.32 5.01
CA LYS A 3 -3.70 12.76 4.79
C LYS A 3 -2.47 13.58 4.35
N GLY A 4 -1.27 13.06 4.55
CA GLY A 4 -0.02 13.77 4.20
C GLY A 4 0.54 13.40 2.83
N GLY A 5 -0.14 12.54 2.06
CA GLY A 5 0.36 12.12 0.75
C GLY A 5 1.66 11.30 0.80
N ILE A 6 2.06 10.79 1.96
CA ILE A 6 3.34 10.09 2.19
C ILE A 6 3.08 8.71 2.80
N PHE A 7 3.93 7.76 2.49
CA PHE A 7 4.02 6.47 3.17
C PHE A 7 5.47 6.07 3.44
N ILE A 8 5.67 5.07 4.29
CA ILE A 8 7.01 4.55 4.63
C ILE A 8 7.15 3.12 4.09
N ALA A 9 8.09 2.95 3.17
CA ALA A 9 8.55 1.64 2.71
C ALA A 9 9.67 1.11 3.62
N GLU A 10 9.53 -0.12 4.12
CA GLU A 10 10.52 -0.78 4.99
C GLU A 10 11.20 -1.93 4.26
N SER A 11 12.49 -1.91 4.18
CA SER A 11 13.44 -2.82 3.54
C SER A 11 13.77 -2.46 2.08
N PRO A 12 15.01 -2.72 1.63
CA PRO A 12 15.42 -2.43 0.25
C PRO A 12 14.51 -3.06 -0.80
N LYS A 13 14.07 -4.31 -0.58
CA LYS A 13 13.16 -5.02 -1.49
C LYS A 13 11.79 -4.35 -1.62
N VAL A 14 11.22 -3.86 -0.53
CA VAL A 14 9.94 -3.15 -0.54
C VAL A 14 10.10 -1.78 -1.20
N ILE A 15 11.20 -1.09 -0.91
CA ILE A 15 11.54 0.20 -1.53
C ILE A 15 11.67 0.03 -3.05
N GLU A 16 12.41 -0.97 -3.53
CA GLU A 16 12.57 -1.23 -4.96
C GLU A 16 11.23 -1.50 -5.65
N ARG A 17 10.35 -2.29 -5.03
CA ARG A 17 9.02 -2.55 -5.59
C ARG A 17 8.17 -1.29 -5.69
N ALA A 18 8.25 -0.41 -4.69
CA ALA A 18 7.58 0.88 -4.72
C ALA A 18 8.12 1.79 -5.83
N LEU A 19 9.45 1.84 -5.99
CA LEU A 19 10.09 2.58 -7.08
C LEU A 19 9.71 2.05 -8.47
N HIS A 20 9.61 0.73 -8.64
CA HIS A 20 9.13 0.13 -9.90
C HIS A 20 7.67 0.44 -10.20
N MET A 21 6.83 0.65 -9.19
CA MET A 21 5.45 1.15 -9.36
C MET A 21 5.40 2.63 -9.75
N GLY A 22 6.53 3.36 -9.70
CA GLY A 22 6.60 4.79 -9.98
C GLY A 22 6.39 5.68 -8.74
N CYS A 23 6.50 5.12 -7.53
CA CYS A 23 6.49 5.95 -6.33
C CYS A 23 7.76 6.78 -6.24
N GLU A 24 7.64 8.07 -5.94
CA GLU A 24 8.77 8.99 -5.84
C GLU A 24 9.37 8.96 -4.42
N PRO A 25 10.69 8.68 -4.27
CA PRO A 25 11.33 8.68 -2.97
C PRO A 25 11.59 10.12 -2.48
N ILE A 26 11.43 10.33 -1.17
CA ILE A 26 11.67 11.63 -0.51
C ILE A 26 12.99 11.58 0.27
N SER A 27 13.22 10.52 1.03
CA SER A 27 14.43 10.35 1.83
C SER A 27 14.58 8.90 2.31
N ILE A 28 15.81 8.51 2.62
CA ILE A 28 16.13 7.22 3.22
C ILE A 28 16.70 7.40 4.63
N LEU A 29 16.32 6.51 5.54
CA LEU A 29 16.90 6.36 6.88
C LEU A 29 17.47 4.96 7.02
N THR A 30 18.77 4.83 7.34
CA THR A 30 19.48 3.55 7.37
C THR A 30 20.70 3.57 8.29
N GLU A 31 21.30 2.40 8.53
CA GLU A 31 22.68 2.35 9.05
C GLU A 31 23.70 2.57 7.93
N THR A 32 24.83 3.24 8.24
CA THR A 32 25.87 3.54 7.25
C THR A 32 26.35 2.31 6.47
N LYS A 33 26.46 1.15 7.13
CA LYS A 33 26.90 -0.12 6.52
C LYS A 33 26.03 -0.62 5.35
N HIS A 34 24.79 -0.12 5.22
CA HIS A 34 23.87 -0.55 4.18
C HIS A 34 23.93 0.32 2.91
N ILE A 35 24.61 1.46 2.95
CA ILE A 35 24.71 2.40 1.82
C ILE A 35 25.33 1.70 0.61
N ASP A 36 26.56 1.17 0.80
CA ASP A 36 27.34 0.58 -0.28
C ASP A 36 26.98 -0.88 -0.58
N THR A 37 26.06 -1.46 0.19
CA THR A 37 25.65 -2.85 0.07
C THR A 37 24.22 -2.97 -0.44
N GLN A 38 23.25 -2.83 0.45
CA GLN A 38 21.85 -3.08 0.15
C GLN A 38 21.15 -1.93 -0.62
N LEU A 39 21.70 -0.71 -0.54
CA LEU A 39 21.09 0.48 -1.11
C LEU A 39 21.84 1.03 -2.34
N SER A 40 23.01 0.50 -2.66
CA SER A 40 23.87 1.01 -3.76
C SER A 40 23.11 1.12 -5.08
N GLY A 41 22.32 0.10 -5.45
CA GLY A 41 21.53 0.12 -6.68
C GLY A 41 20.38 1.14 -6.69
N ILE A 42 19.83 1.47 -5.52
CA ILE A 42 18.82 2.52 -5.38
C ILE A 42 19.48 3.88 -5.49
N LEU A 43 20.56 4.10 -4.72
CA LEU A 43 21.24 5.39 -4.64
C LEU A 43 21.94 5.78 -5.96
N SER A 44 22.42 4.82 -6.74
CA SER A 44 22.96 5.11 -8.08
C SER A 44 21.89 5.63 -9.05
N ARG A 45 20.63 5.25 -8.89
CA ARG A 45 19.51 5.77 -9.69
C ARG A 45 18.96 7.10 -9.18
N TYR A 46 19.15 7.40 -7.91
CA TYR A 46 18.67 8.60 -7.24
C TYR A 46 19.81 9.29 -6.45
N PRO A 47 20.82 9.85 -7.14
CA PRO A 47 22.02 10.41 -6.50
C PRO A 47 21.73 11.61 -5.58
N GLU A 48 20.67 12.35 -5.86
CA GLU A 48 20.25 13.52 -5.06
C GLU A 48 19.32 13.17 -3.88
N LEU A 49 19.00 11.87 -3.69
CA LEU A 49 18.09 11.46 -2.64
C LEU A 49 18.74 11.64 -1.25
N PRO A 50 18.12 12.40 -0.34
CA PRO A 50 18.64 12.58 1.01
C PRO A 50 18.73 11.26 1.76
N VAL A 51 19.92 10.92 2.28
CA VAL A 51 20.17 9.74 3.08
C VAL A 51 20.58 10.14 4.48
N TYR A 52 19.75 9.78 5.44
CA TYR A 52 20.05 9.97 6.87
C TYR A 52 20.60 8.68 7.45
N THR A 53 21.70 8.77 8.18
CA THR A 53 22.33 7.61 8.80
C THR A 53 22.48 7.78 10.30
N ALA A 54 22.32 6.68 11.02
CA ALA A 54 22.62 6.62 12.44
C ALA A 54 22.97 5.17 12.85
N PRO A 55 23.66 4.98 14.00
CA PRO A 55 23.85 3.66 14.58
C PRO A 55 22.51 2.97 14.90
N TYR A 56 22.50 1.63 14.85
CA TYR A 56 21.30 0.82 15.07
C TYR A 56 20.50 1.20 16.34
N GLY A 57 21.20 1.45 17.46
CA GLY A 57 20.56 1.83 18.72
C GLY A 57 19.81 3.15 18.62
N VAL A 58 20.38 4.15 17.94
CA VAL A 58 19.73 5.44 17.68
C VAL A 58 18.54 5.28 16.76
N LEU A 59 18.67 4.50 15.68
CA LEU A 59 17.58 4.21 14.76
C LEU A 59 16.40 3.55 15.49
N THR A 60 16.68 2.58 16.36
CA THR A 60 15.64 1.90 17.17
C THR A 60 14.90 2.87 18.09
N GLN A 61 15.61 3.82 18.70
CA GLN A 61 14.97 4.84 19.54
C GLN A 61 14.11 5.79 18.71
N LEU A 62 14.60 6.25 17.56
CA LEU A 62 13.87 7.17 16.67
C LEU A 62 12.60 6.54 16.09
N THR A 63 12.68 5.29 15.68
CA THR A 63 11.57 4.60 15.02
C THR A 63 10.60 3.95 16.00
N GLY A 64 11.00 3.72 17.25
CA GLY A 64 10.23 2.99 18.24
C GLY A 64 10.17 1.47 18.00
N PHE A 65 10.96 0.95 17.07
CA PHE A 65 11.08 -0.50 16.79
C PHE A 65 12.46 -0.83 16.22
N ALA A 66 12.83 -2.09 16.29
CA ALA A 66 14.09 -2.59 15.75
C ALA A 66 14.06 -2.58 14.20
N LEU A 67 14.94 -1.76 13.59
CA LEU A 67 15.08 -1.70 12.13
C LEU A 67 15.93 -2.86 11.62
N THR A 68 15.37 -4.07 11.64
CA THR A 68 16.07 -5.31 11.30
C THR A 68 16.24 -5.55 9.79
N ARG A 69 15.62 -4.73 8.94
CA ARG A 69 15.59 -4.93 7.48
C ARG A 69 16.31 -3.84 6.69
N GLY A 70 17.25 -3.17 7.32
CA GLY A 70 18.26 -2.33 6.68
C GLY A 70 17.84 -0.88 6.42
N ALA A 71 16.65 -0.58 5.91
CA ALA A 71 16.30 0.78 5.53
C ALA A 71 14.80 1.10 5.65
N LEU A 72 14.50 2.37 5.90
CA LEU A 72 13.21 3.00 5.71
C LEU A 72 13.32 4.05 4.61
N CYS A 73 12.32 4.14 3.75
CA CYS A 73 12.21 5.20 2.75
C CYS A 73 10.85 5.89 2.89
N ALA A 74 10.88 7.21 3.06
CA ALA A 74 9.70 8.04 2.91
C ALA A 74 9.44 8.24 1.42
N MET A 75 8.22 8.06 0.97
CA MET A 75 7.85 8.11 -0.43
C MET A 75 6.51 8.82 -0.62
N HIS A 76 6.35 9.52 -1.74
CA HIS A 76 5.05 10.06 -2.15
C HIS A 76 4.08 8.95 -2.51
N ARG A 77 2.82 9.14 -2.15
CA ARG A 77 1.74 8.21 -2.51
C ARG A 77 1.38 8.43 -3.98
N PRO A 78 1.32 7.35 -4.78
CA PRO A 78 0.83 7.46 -6.14
C PRO A 78 -0.67 7.73 -6.15
N ALA A 79 -1.17 8.36 -7.21
CA ALA A 79 -2.59 8.44 -7.47
C ALA A 79 -3.16 7.03 -7.71
N LEU A 80 -4.29 6.73 -7.09
CA LEU A 80 -4.99 5.46 -7.32
C LEU A 80 -5.89 5.61 -8.56
N LYS A 81 -5.97 4.55 -9.36
CA LYS A 81 -6.92 4.47 -10.47
C LYS A 81 -8.35 4.39 -9.96
N SER A 82 -9.30 4.85 -10.74
CA SER A 82 -10.71 4.60 -10.48
C SER A 82 -11.05 3.11 -10.56
N VAL A 83 -12.17 2.70 -9.96
CA VAL A 83 -12.64 1.30 -10.04
C VAL A 83 -12.86 0.88 -11.49
N GLY A 84 -13.46 1.77 -12.31
CA GLY A 84 -13.69 1.50 -13.73
C GLY A 84 -12.41 1.25 -14.52
N GLU A 85 -11.41 2.13 -14.39
CA GLU A 85 -10.11 1.97 -15.05
C GLU A 85 -9.36 0.72 -14.59
N LEU A 86 -9.48 0.37 -13.31
CA LEU A 86 -8.77 -0.77 -12.74
C LEU A 86 -9.42 -2.10 -13.14
N CYS A 87 -10.72 -2.12 -13.35
CA CYS A 87 -11.51 -3.31 -13.67
C CYS A 87 -11.75 -3.52 -15.18
N GLN A 88 -11.38 -2.58 -16.04
CA GLN A 88 -11.72 -2.59 -17.47
C GLN A 88 -11.37 -3.91 -18.17
N ASP A 89 -10.19 -4.47 -17.89
CA ASP A 89 -9.72 -5.71 -18.49
C ASP A 89 -9.56 -6.84 -17.46
N ALA A 90 -10.02 -6.61 -16.22
CA ALA A 90 -9.89 -7.58 -15.15
C ALA A 90 -10.90 -8.72 -15.31
N ARG A 91 -10.45 -9.94 -15.07
CA ARG A 91 -11.29 -11.15 -15.05
C ARG A 91 -11.51 -11.68 -13.65
N ARG A 92 -10.55 -11.47 -12.76
CA ARG A 92 -10.59 -11.96 -11.39
C ARG A 92 -10.19 -10.82 -10.46
N ILE A 93 -11.10 -10.42 -9.61
CA ILE A 93 -10.87 -9.40 -8.60
C ILE A 93 -11.06 -9.99 -7.20
N ALA A 94 -10.30 -9.48 -6.25
CA ALA A 94 -10.54 -9.75 -4.83
C ALA A 94 -11.16 -8.49 -4.19
N VAL A 95 -12.24 -8.67 -3.44
CA VAL A 95 -12.89 -7.58 -2.69
C VAL A 95 -12.62 -7.79 -1.21
N LEU A 96 -12.02 -6.79 -0.58
CA LEU A 96 -11.80 -6.75 0.87
C LEU A 96 -12.87 -5.87 1.51
N GLU A 97 -13.71 -6.48 2.32
CA GLU A 97 -14.77 -5.78 3.02
C GLU A 97 -14.44 -5.66 4.50
N ASN A 98 -14.33 -4.41 4.98
CA ASN A 98 -14.11 -4.08 6.39
C ASN A 98 -12.89 -4.78 7.03
N VAL A 99 -11.83 -5.03 6.26
CA VAL A 99 -10.59 -5.62 6.76
C VAL A 99 -9.76 -4.54 7.46
N VAL A 100 -10.01 -4.31 8.73
CA VAL A 100 -9.39 -3.22 9.51
C VAL A 100 -7.97 -3.52 10.00
N ASN A 101 -7.55 -4.78 10.03
CA ASN A 101 -6.20 -5.13 10.47
C ASN A 101 -5.21 -5.03 9.30
N PRO A 102 -4.20 -4.14 9.38
CA PRO A 102 -3.23 -3.97 8.29
C PRO A 102 -2.40 -5.23 8.00
N THR A 103 -2.20 -6.11 8.98
CA THR A 103 -1.56 -7.41 8.77
C THR A 103 -2.40 -8.29 7.83
N ASN A 104 -3.72 -8.32 8.04
CA ASN A 104 -4.64 -9.10 7.22
C ASN A 104 -4.74 -8.52 5.81
N VAL A 105 -4.84 -7.18 5.68
CA VAL A 105 -4.80 -6.52 4.36
C VAL A 105 -3.53 -6.91 3.60
N GLY A 106 -2.36 -6.82 4.23
CA GLY A 106 -1.10 -7.20 3.60
C GLY A 106 -1.03 -8.69 3.21
N ALA A 107 -1.54 -9.58 4.06
CA ALA A 107 -1.57 -11.02 3.79
C ALA A 107 -2.52 -11.37 2.63
N ILE A 108 -3.71 -10.77 2.59
CA ILE A 108 -4.69 -10.99 1.53
C ILE A 108 -4.15 -10.47 0.19
N ILE A 109 -3.58 -9.27 0.16
CA ILE A 109 -2.98 -8.70 -1.07
C ILE A 109 -1.84 -9.59 -1.58
N ARG A 110 -1.00 -10.12 -0.68
CA ARG A 110 0.05 -11.06 -1.05
C ARG A 110 -0.52 -12.35 -1.66
N SER A 111 -1.59 -12.89 -1.08
CA SER A 111 -2.27 -14.07 -1.60
C SER A 111 -2.94 -13.80 -2.94
N ALA A 112 -3.61 -12.65 -3.08
CA ALA A 112 -4.23 -12.23 -4.33
C ALA A 112 -3.19 -12.13 -5.47
N ALA A 113 -2.02 -11.53 -5.19
CA ALA A 113 -0.92 -11.47 -6.15
C ALA A 113 -0.40 -12.87 -6.52
N ALA A 114 -0.24 -13.78 -5.55
CA ALA A 114 0.22 -15.15 -5.78
C ALA A 114 -0.78 -15.99 -6.59
N LEU A 115 -2.08 -15.71 -6.43
CA LEU A 115 -3.15 -16.35 -7.18
C LEU A 115 -3.45 -15.67 -8.52
N HIS A 116 -2.63 -14.70 -8.92
CA HIS A 116 -2.78 -13.94 -10.16
C HIS A 116 -4.16 -13.28 -10.29
N MET A 117 -4.67 -12.69 -9.18
CA MET A 117 -5.81 -11.78 -9.27
C MET A 117 -5.41 -10.53 -10.06
N ASP A 118 -6.30 -10.03 -10.89
CA ASP A 118 -6.02 -8.89 -11.76
C ASP A 118 -6.11 -7.57 -10.98
N ALA A 119 -6.96 -7.51 -9.95
CA ALA A 119 -7.11 -6.34 -9.10
C ALA A 119 -7.59 -6.70 -7.68
N VAL A 120 -7.41 -5.74 -6.77
CA VAL A 120 -7.96 -5.79 -5.40
C VAL A 120 -8.76 -4.52 -5.14
N LEU A 121 -10.00 -4.67 -4.71
CA LEU A 121 -10.88 -3.58 -4.32
C LEU A 121 -11.07 -3.60 -2.80
N LEU A 122 -11.05 -2.43 -2.18
CA LEU A 122 -11.19 -2.30 -0.73
C LEU A 122 -12.40 -1.42 -0.40
N THR A 123 -13.21 -1.82 0.58
CA THR A 123 -14.19 -0.89 1.14
C THR A 123 -13.49 0.21 1.96
N PRO A 124 -14.08 1.40 2.11
CA PRO A 124 -13.45 2.53 2.81
C PRO A 124 -13.00 2.26 4.24
N ALA A 125 -13.62 1.28 4.92
CA ALA A 125 -13.28 0.89 6.28
C ALA A 125 -12.04 -0.03 6.37
N CYS A 126 -11.52 -0.51 5.24
CA CYS A 126 -10.30 -1.30 5.23
C CYS A 126 -9.08 -0.47 5.65
N SER A 127 -8.13 -1.12 6.32
CA SER A 127 -6.82 -0.52 6.54
C SER A 127 -6.12 -0.23 5.23
N ASP A 128 -5.37 0.87 5.22
CA ASP A 128 -4.60 1.32 4.08
C ASP A 128 -3.51 0.31 3.68
N PRO A 129 -3.49 -0.18 2.43
CA PRO A 129 -2.44 -1.07 1.94
C PRO A 129 -1.02 -0.47 1.99
N PHE A 130 -0.88 0.85 1.91
CA PHE A 130 0.41 1.54 2.05
C PHE A 130 0.81 1.77 3.51
N TYR A 131 -0.03 1.38 4.48
CA TYR A 131 0.41 1.39 5.86
C TYR A 131 1.63 0.46 6.02
N ARG A 132 2.68 0.96 6.69
CA ARG A 132 3.98 0.28 6.79
C ARG A 132 3.88 -1.22 7.10
N ARG A 133 3.00 -1.60 8.03
CA ARG A 133 2.79 -3.01 8.40
C ARG A 133 2.18 -3.83 7.26
N ALA A 134 1.20 -3.29 6.54
CA ALA A 134 0.59 -3.97 5.40
C ALA A 134 1.59 -4.15 4.26
N ALA A 135 2.31 -3.10 3.88
CA ALA A 135 3.34 -3.15 2.85
C ALA A 135 4.46 -4.16 3.20
N ARG A 136 4.86 -4.22 4.48
CA ARG A 136 5.86 -5.17 4.97
C ARG A 136 5.37 -6.62 4.95
N VAL A 137 4.16 -6.89 5.44
CA VAL A 137 3.56 -8.24 5.48
C VAL A 137 3.29 -8.76 4.08
N SER A 138 2.86 -7.89 3.17
CA SER A 138 2.70 -8.23 1.76
C SER A 138 4.03 -8.49 1.05
N MET A 139 5.18 -8.28 1.70
CA MET A 139 6.50 -8.30 1.05
C MET A 139 6.60 -7.30 -0.11
N GLY A 140 5.80 -6.24 -0.09
CA GLY A 140 5.71 -5.23 -1.13
C GLY A 140 4.86 -5.61 -2.34
N THR A 141 4.06 -6.68 -2.29
CA THR A 141 3.12 -6.99 -3.39
C THR A 141 2.01 -5.97 -3.52
N VAL A 142 1.76 -5.14 -2.50
CA VAL A 142 0.89 -3.94 -2.60
C VAL A 142 1.33 -2.95 -3.69
N PHE A 143 2.59 -3.03 -4.14
CA PHE A 143 3.14 -2.24 -5.24
C PHE A 143 3.15 -3.00 -6.58
N GLN A 144 2.70 -4.23 -6.62
CA GLN A 144 2.76 -5.09 -7.82
C GLN A 144 1.38 -5.43 -8.37
N ILE A 145 0.37 -5.59 -7.50
CA ILE A 145 -1.02 -5.83 -7.89
C ILE A 145 -1.79 -4.51 -7.85
N PRO A 146 -2.55 -4.18 -8.90
CA PRO A 146 -3.40 -2.98 -8.90
C PRO A 146 -4.48 -3.07 -7.80
N TRP A 147 -4.70 -1.97 -7.09
CA TRP A 147 -5.76 -1.89 -6.10
C TRP A 147 -6.32 -0.46 -5.98
N THR A 148 -7.56 -0.34 -5.53
CA THR A 148 -8.19 0.93 -5.22
C THR A 148 -9.29 0.76 -4.18
N TYR A 149 -9.79 1.89 -3.66
CA TYR A 149 -10.96 1.87 -2.80
C TYR A 149 -12.25 1.92 -3.62
N LEU A 150 -13.22 1.14 -3.17
CA LEU A 150 -14.59 1.30 -3.61
C LEU A 150 -15.12 2.66 -3.12
N PRO A 151 -15.95 3.35 -3.89
CA PRO A 151 -16.55 4.59 -3.44
C PRO A 151 -17.33 4.35 -2.15
N SER A 152 -17.28 5.30 -1.22
CA SER A 152 -18.22 5.35 -0.11
C SER A 152 -19.62 5.33 -0.71
N GLY A 153 -20.50 4.45 -0.22
CA GLY A 153 -21.89 4.40 -0.69
C GLY A 153 -22.56 5.78 -0.67
N PRO A 154 -23.74 5.95 -1.22
CA PRO A 154 -24.38 7.26 -1.35
C PRO A 154 -24.32 8.00 -0.03
N SER A 155 -23.74 9.20 -0.13
CA SER A 155 -23.40 10.12 0.94
C SER A 155 -24.51 10.30 1.96
N ALA A 156 -24.16 10.35 3.19
CA ALA A 156 -24.57 11.10 4.39
C ALA A 156 -25.95 11.79 4.52
N ASP A 157 -26.91 11.60 3.59
CA ASP A 157 -28.26 12.15 3.69
C ASP A 157 -29.33 11.10 4.04
N VAL A 158 -28.93 9.89 4.44
CA VAL A 158 -29.86 8.88 4.97
C VAL A 158 -29.94 9.05 6.49
N PRO A 159 -31.13 9.38 7.03
CA PRO A 159 -31.32 9.54 8.47
C PRO A 159 -30.98 8.23 9.21
N PRO A 160 -30.37 8.32 10.42
CA PRO A 160 -30.01 7.15 11.23
C PRO A 160 -31.28 6.40 11.63
N GLY A 161 -31.47 5.19 11.14
CA GLY A 161 -32.61 4.37 11.59
C GLY A 161 -33.16 3.33 10.64
N LYS A 162 -32.63 3.15 9.46
CA LYS A 162 -32.97 1.99 8.61
C LYS A 162 -31.68 1.33 8.16
N ASP A 163 -31.61 0.01 8.33
CA ASP A 163 -30.48 -0.85 7.98
C ASP A 163 -29.89 -0.50 6.60
N ALA A 164 -28.98 0.46 6.60
CA ALA A 164 -28.16 0.76 5.46
C ALA A 164 -27.10 -0.35 5.39
N SER A 165 -27.50 -1.51 4.88
CA SER A 165 -26.57 -2.50 4.39
C SER A 165 -25.77 -1.82 3.27
N HIS A 166 -24.56 -1.36 3.57
CA HIS A 166 -23.62 -0.76 2.61
C HIS A 166 -23.26 -1.72 1.46
N HIS A 167 -23.80 -2.92 1.49
CA HIS A 167 -23.63 -3.99 0.52
C HIS A 167 -24.26 -3.71 -0.86
N GLY A 168 -25.32 -2.92 -0.95
CA GLY A 168 -26.05 -2.74 -2.21
C GLY A 168 -25.29 -1.96 -3.29
N SER A 169 -24.53 -0.94 -2.89
CA SER A 169 -23.98 0.02 -3.85
C SER A 169 -22.78 -0.53 -4.66
N TYR A 170 -21.79 -1.17 -4.05
CA TYR A 170 -20.62 -1.66 -4.78
C TYR A 170 -20.90 -2.99 -5.52
N VAL A 171 -21.82 -3.82 -5.03
CA VAL A 171 -22.25 -5.05 -5.71
C VAL A 171 -22.93 -4.72 -7.04
N GLU A 172 -23.79 -3.71 -7.09
CA GLU A 172 -24.37 -3.25 -8.35
C GLU A 172 -23.32 -2.69 -9.32
N GLN A 173 -22.36 -1.93 -8.79
CA GLN A 173 -21.23 -1.45 -9.60
C GLN A 173 -20.42 -2.60 -10.19
N LEU A 174 -20.13 -3.64 -9.41
CA LEU A 174 -19.42 -4.82 -9.89
C LEU A 174 -20.22 -5.60 -10.93
N LYS A 175 -21.55 -5.73 -10.75
CA LYS A 175 -22.46 -6.32 -11.76
C LYS A 175 -22.41 -5.55 -13.07
N ASN A 176 -22.47 -4.22 -13.01
CA ASN A 176 -22.42 -3.36 -14.20
C ASN A 176 -21.06 -3.46 -14.93
N LEU A 177 -19.99 -3.83 -14.22
CA LEU A 177 -18.67 -4.10 -14.78
C LEU A 177 -18.50 -5.55 -15.27
N GLY A 178 -19.54 -6.39 -15.16
CA GLY A 178 -19.54 -7.78 -15.62
C GLY A 178 -18.98 -8.80 -14.63
N PHE A 179 -18.78 -8.40 -13.37
CA PHE A 179 -18.43 -9.32 -12.27
C PHE A 179 -19.71 -9.73 -11.53
N LEU A 180 -20.05 -11.00 -11.48
CA LEU A 180 -21.25 -11.63 -10.88
C LEU A 180 -22.39 -11.86 -11.87
#